data_d8d68f3ea11eccad9bc487ab2ac0e7e1
#
_entry.id   d8d68f3ea11eccad9bc487ab2ac0e7e1
#
_cell.length_a   1.000
_cell.length_b   1.000
_cell.length_c   1.000
_cell.angle_alpha   90.00
_cell.angle_beta   90.00
_cell.angle_gamma   90.00
#
_symmetry.space_group_name_H-M   'P 1'
#
loop_
_entity.id
_entity.type
_entity.pdbx_description
1 polymer ?
#
loop_
_entity_poly.entity_id
_entity_poly.type
_entity_poly.pdbx_seq_one_letter_code
_entity_poly.pdbx_strand_id
1 'polypeptide(L)' 'MIEPVQSRVLQRAARVVGGYGELQARLEASREDMITWIRGGAMPPVTIFVKLVEILMDAGELGRAPPV' A
#
# COMPACT_ATOMS: atom_id res chain seq x y z
N MET A 1 -11.97 -14.00 10.82
CA MET A 1 -12.27 -13.28 9.60
C MET A 1 -10.98 -12.84 8.93
N ILE A 2 -10.89 -13.01 7.63
CA ILE A 2 -9.66 -12.78 6.90
C ILE A 2 -9.70 -11.41 6.26
N GLU A 3 -8.67 -10.60 6.51
CA GLU A 3 -8.56 -9.30 5.87
C GLU A 3 -8.15 -9.47 4.42
N PRO A 4 -8.67 -8.62 3.52
CA PRO A 4 -8.19 -8.64 2.13
C PRO A 4 -6.70 -8.35 2.06
N VAL A 5 -6.04 -8.99 1.11
CA VAL A 5 -4.59 -8.81 0.95
C VAL A 5 -4.26 -7.34 0.66
N GLN A 6 -5.08 -6.68 -0.16
CA GLN A 6 -4.81 -5.28 -0.50
C GLN A 6 -4.88 -4.37 0.71
N SER A 7 -5.75 -4.68 1.68
CA SER A 7 -5.81 -3.87 2.90
C SER A 7 -4.52 -4.00 3.71
N ARG A 8 -3.96 -5.19 3.77
CA ARG A 8 -2.72 -5.41 4.50
C ARG A 8 -1.55 -4.71 3.82
N VAL A 9 -1.51 -4.75 2.50
CA VAL A 9 -0.47 -4.08 1.74
C VAL A 9 -0.54 -2.57 1.98
N LEU A 10 -1.74 -2.01 1.96
CA LEU A 10 -1.95 -0.59 2.23
C LEU A 10 -1.48 -0.21 3.63
N GLN A 11 -1.84 -1.02 4.62
CA GLN A 11 -1.41 -0.77 6.00
C GLN A 11 0.10 -0.77 6.13
N ARG A 12 0.75 -1.74 5.51
CA ARG A 12 2.20 -1.84 5.58
C ARG A 12 2.86 -0.66 4.89
N ALA A 13 2.36 -0.29 3.72
CA ALA A 13 2.91 0.85 2.99
C ALA A 13 2.71 2.14 3.78
N ALA A 14 1.56 2.31 4.41
CA ALA A 14 1.31 3.50 5.24
C ALA A 14 2.31 3.58 6.39
N ARG A 15 2.59 2.45 7.02
CA ARG A 15 3.56 2.42 8.12
C ARG A 15 4.94 2.84 7.63
N VAL A 16 5.31 2.39 6.45
CA VAL A 16 6.63 2.68 5.89
C VAL A 16 6.79 4.17 5.60
N VAL A 17 5.75 4.82 5.08
CA VAL A 17 5.86 6.22 4.67
C VAL A 17 5.46 7.19 5.78
N GLY A 18 4.94 6.70 6.89
CA GLY A 18 4.62 7.56 8.02
C GLY A 18 3.15 7.88 8.19
N GLY A 19 2.24 7.13 7.57
CA GLY A 19 0.81 7.29 7.77
C GLY A 19 0.04 7.27 6.47
N TYR A 20 -1.29 7.15 6.62
CA TYR A 20 -2.16 7.08 5.44
C TYR A 20 -2.20 8.40 4.65
N GLY A 21 -2.07 9.53 5.35
CA GLY A 21 -2.04 10.80 4.64
C GLY A 21 -0.85 10.92 3.72
N GLU A 22 0.30 10.49 4.21
CA GLU A 22 1.52 10.49 3.42
C GLU A 22 1.40 9.50 2.26
N LEU A 23 0.82 8.34 2.54
CA LEU A 23 0.62 7.34 1.50
C LEU A 23 -0.32 7.84 0.42
N GLN A 24 -1.40 8.51 0.82
CA GLN A 24 -2.35 9.07 -0.13
C GLN A 24 -1.65 10.03 -1.10
N ALA A 25 -0.78 10.87 -0.56
CA ALA A 25 -0.04 11.82 -1.39
C ALA A 25 0.88 11.11 -2.37
N ARG A 26 1.56 10.07 -1.91
CA ARG A 26 2.48 9.33 -2.77
C ARG A 26 1.76 8.57 -3.87
N LEU A 27 0.57 8.07 -3.58
CA LEU A 27 -0.24 7.35 -4.56
C LEU A 27 -1.01 8.30 -5.46
N GLU A 28 -1.07 9.59 -5.12
CA GLU A 28 -1.88 10.57 -5.85
C GLU A 28 -3.33 10.13 -5.93
N ALA A 29 -3.81 9.54 -4.85
CA ALA A 29 -5.17 9.01 -4.78
C ALA A 29 -6.07 9.97 -4.02
N SER A 30 -7.38 9.88 -4.27
CA SER A 30 -8.33 10.67 -3.53
C SER A 30 -8.53 10.05 -2.14
N ARG A 31 -9.02 10.88 -1.22
CA ARG A 31 -9.31 10.39 0.12
C ARG A 31 -10.37 9.29 0.09
N GLU A 32 -11.38 9.48 -0.75
CA GLU A 32 -12.46 8.50 -0.86
C GLU A 32 -11.94 7.16 -1.37
N ASP A 33 -11.07 7.21 -2.36
CA ASP A 33 -10.47 5.99 -2.90
C ASP A 33 -9.65 5.28 -1.82
N MET A 34 -8.86 6.04 -1.07
CA MET A 34 -8.06 5.45 0.00
C MET A 34 -8.94 4.74 1.02
N ILE A 35 -10.01 5.39 1.43
CA ILE A 35 -10.92 4.81 2.41
C ILE A 35 -11.53 3.51 1.86
N THR A 36 -11.96 3.54 0.61
CA THR A 36 -12.54 2.37 -0.03
C THR A 36 -11.57 1.21 -0.06
N TRP A 37 -10.33 1.48 -0.45
CA TRP A 37 -9.30 0.43 -0.53
C TRP A 37 -8.94 -0.11 0.84
N ILE A 38 -8.81 0.77 1.83
CA ILE A 38 -8.48 0.37 3.20
C ILE A 38 -9.54 -0.55 3.77
N ARG A 39 -10.80 -0.26 3.47
CA ARG A 39 -11.91 -1.07 3.95
C ARG A 39 -12.06 -2.37 3.17
N GLY A 40 -11.38 -2.49 2.05
CA GLY A 40 -11.52 -3.67 1.21
C GLY A 40 -12.77 -3.64 0.34
N GLY A 41 -13.38 -2.46 0.17
CA GLY A 41 -14.58 -2.32 -0.65
C GLY A 41 -14.30 -2.41 -2.14
N ALA A 42 -13.06 -2.17 -2.54
CA ALA A 42 -12.67 -2.30 -3.93
C ALA A 42 -11.15 -2.49 -3.96
N MET A 43 -10.67 -3.10 -5.02
CA MET A 43 -9.23 -3.25 -5.21
C MET A 43 -8.67 -2.01 -5.89
N PRO A 44 -7.48 -1.55 -5.48
CA PRO A 44 -6.83 -0.46 -6.18
C PRO A 44 -6.53 -0.85 -7.63
N PRO A 45 -6.50 0.13 -8.54
CA PRO A 45 -6.07 -0.15 -9.91
C PRO A 45 -4.63 -0.69 -9.93
N VAL A 46 -4.29 -1.37 -11.02
CA VAL A 46 -2.95 -1.95 -11.16
C VAL A 46 -1.87 -0.89 -10.99
N THR A 47 -2.07 0.30 -11.55
CA THR A 47 -1.09 1.37 -11.44
C THR A 47 -0.82 1.77 -10.00
N ILE A 48 -1.86 1.78 -9.17
CA ILE A 48 -1.72 2.08 -7.75
C ILE A 48 -1.02 0.92 -7.04
N PHE A 49 -1.39 -0.30 -7.40
CA PHE A 49 -0.78 -1.48 -6.78
C PHE A 49 0.72 -1.53 -7.05
N VAL A 50 1.12 -1.19 -8.28
CA VAL A 50 2.53 -1.12 -8.63
C VAL A 50 3.26 -0.09 -7.76
N LYS A 51 2.66 1.06 -7.54
CA LYS A 51 3.24 2.08 -6.67
C LYS A 51 3.41 1.57 -5.24
N LEU A 52 2.43 0.84 -4.74
CA LEU A 52 2.52 0.24 -3.41
C LEU A 52 3.68 -0.74 -3.32
N VAL A 53 3.81 -1.59 -4.33
CA VAL A 53 4.90 -2.56 -4.36
C VAL A 53 6.24 -1.84 -4.37
N GLU A 54 6.36 -0.78 -5.15
CA GLU A 54 7.60 -0.01 -5.22
C GLU A 54 7.96 0.60 -3.87
N ILE A 55 6.97 1.15 -3.16
CA ILE A 55 7.18 1.70 -1.83
C ILE A 55 7.73 0.64 -0.89
N LEU A 56 7.12 -0.54 -0.91
CA LEU A 56 7.52 -1.62 -0.03
C LEU A 56 8.90 -2.17 -0.41
N MET A 57 9.20 -2.25 -1.68
CA MET A 57 10.50 -2.72 -2.13
C MET A 57 11.60 -1.73 -1.73
N ASP A 58 11.36 -0.44 -1.90
CA ASP A 58 12.32 0.57 -1.52
C ASP A 58 12.63 0.53 -0.03
N ALA A 59 11.65 0.17 0.78
CA ALA A 59 11.82 0.07 2.22
C ALA A 59 12.37 -1.29 2.65
N GLY A 60 12.53 -2.23 1.71
CA GLY A 60 13.00 -3.56 2.05
C GLY A 60 11.95 -4.42 2.72
N GLU A 61 10.68 -4.07 2.58
CA GLU A 61 9.59 -4.76 3.26
C GLU A 61 9.16 -6.04 2.55
N LEU A 62 9.42 -6.13 1.26
CA LEU A 62 9.02 -7.32 0.50
C LEU A 62 10.19 -8.25 0.40
N GLY A 63 10.36 -9.07 1.39
CA GLY A 63 11.25 -10.22 1.41
C GLY A 63 12.30 -10.35 0.33
N ARG A 64 12.97 -9.28 -0.03
CA ARG A 64 13.99 -9.39 -1.03
C ARG A 64 15.08 -10.34 -0.54
N ALA A 65 15.70 -11.00 -1.48
CA ALA A 65 16.74 -11.95 -1.14
C ALA A 65 17.86 -11.24 -0.36
N PRO A 66 18.37 -11.88 0.70
CA PRO A 66 19.51 -11.28 1.41
C PRO A 66 20.70 -11.15 0.47
N PRO A 67 21.48 -10.12 0.66
CA PRO A 67 22.69 -9.97 -0.16
C PRO A 67 23.62 -11.15 0.10
N VAL A 68 24.20 -11.58 -0.94
CA VAL A 68 25.11 -12.72 -0.85
C VAL A 68 26.51 -12.23 -0.61
#